data_1029cae2a25247142c820ff93fafb281
#
_entry.id   1029cae2a25247142c820ff93fafb281
#
_cell.length_a   1.000
_cell.length_b   1.000
_cell.length_c   1.000
_cell.angle_alpha   90.00
_cell.angle_beta   90.00
_cell.angle_gamma   90.00
#
_symmetry.space_group_name_H-M   'P 1'
#
loop_
_entity.id
_entity.type
_entity.pdbx_description
1 polymer ?
#
loop_
_entity_poly.entity_id
_entity_poly.type
_entity_poly.pdbx_seq_one_letter_code
_entity_poly.pdbx_strand_id
1 'polypeptide(L)'
;MKFKIFIILSVFYTNVFSQINYKPSPENLANREWFQQARFGMFIHWGVSSTLGNGEWVMNNRNIKVNDYTRLSNAFYPHDFNAAQWVATAKNAGMEYITLITRHHDGFSMWDTQQSDWKITNTPYGKDIVKQIAEECQKQGVKLFFYYSLLDWYRSDYQYETGKTGKGTGRTEKSNWPSYINFMKAQLTELLTQYGPVAGIW
;
A
#
# COMPACT_ATOMS: atom_id res chain seq x y z
N MET A 1 2.83 -67.34 -19.39
CA MET A 1 1.82 -66.59 -18.64
C MET A 1 2.26 -65.13 -18.59
N LYS A 2 1.62 -64.23 -19.35
CA LYS A 2 1.98 -62.83 -19.39
C LYS A 2 0.99 -62.07 -18.49
N PHE A 3 1.46 -61.58 -17.35
CA PHE A 3 0.67 -60.69 -16.45
C PHE A 3 0.59 -59.28 -17.07
N LYS A 4 -0.62 -58.83 -17.39
CA LYS A 4 -0.88 -57.45 -17.75
C LYS A 4 -1.19 -56.67 -16.45
N ILE A 5 -0.30 -55.76 -16.08
CA ILE A 5 -0.51 -54.82 -15.00
C ILE A 5 -1.40 -53.70 -15.53
N PHE A 6 -2.62 -53.55 -15.01
CA PHE A 6 -3.49 -52.41 -15.22
C PHE A 6 -3.16 -51.34 -14.18
N ILE A 7 -2.57 -50.22 -14.62
CA ILE A 7 -2.40 -49.03 -13.77
C ILE A 7 -3.70 -48.24 -13.87
N ILE A 8 -4.48 -48.23 -12.79
CA ILE A 8 -5.65 -47.35 -12.63
C ILE A 8 -5.14 -45.98 -12.19
N LEU A 9 -5.15 -45.03 -13.14
CA LEU A 9 -4.86 -43.63 -12.82
C LEU A 9 -6.11 -43.00 -12.21
N SER A 10 -6.18 -42.91 -10.87
CA SER A 10 -7.24 -42.17 -10.20
C SER A 10 -6.94 -40.67 -10.29
N VAL A 11 -7.65 -39.97 -11.18
CA VAL A 11 -7.62 -38.53 -11.27
C VAL A 11 -8.43 -37.97 -10.09
N PHE A 12 -7.74 -37.50 -9.07
CA PHE A 12 -8.36 -36.71 -8.02
C PHE A 12 -8.74 -35.33 -8.60
N TYR A 13 -9.98 -35.11 -8.89
CA TYR A 13 -10.54 -33.77 -9.10
C TYR A 13 -10.56 -33.04 -7.75
N THR A 14 -9.54 -32.28 -7.44
CA THR A 14 -9.63 -31.28 -6.39
C THR A 14 -10.46 -30.14 -6.94
N ASN A 15 -11.73 -30.06 -6.50
CA ASN A 15 -12.52 -28.84 -6.69
C ASN A 15 -11.84 -27.72 -5.90
N VAL A 16 -11.05 -26.90 -6.59
CA VAL A 16 -10.55 -25.66 -6.05
C VAL A 16 -11.76 -24.72 -5.98
N PHE A 17 -12.42 -24.67 -4.82
CA PHE A 17 -13.39 -23.63 -4.51
C PHE A 17 -12.63 -22.31 -4.32
N SER A 18 -12.13 -21.75 -5.42
CA SER A 18 -11.69 -20.39 -5.49
C SER A 18 -12.91 -19.54 -5.88
N GLN A 19 -13.35 -18.77 -4.94
CA GLN A 19 -14.29 -17.67 -4.96
C GLN A 19 -15.62 -17.97 -4.27
N ILE A 20 -15.73 -17.43 -3.06
CA ILE A 20 -16.99 -16.91 -2.53
C ILE A 20 -17.68 -16.19 -3.68
N ASN A 21 -18.98 -16.46 -3.91
CA ASN A 21 -19.80 -15.77 -4.92
C ASN A 21 -19.93 -14.28 -4.57
N TYR A 22 -18.85 -13.52 -4.78
CA TYR A 22 -18.85 -12.08 -4.57
C TYR A 22 -19.70 -11.41 -5.65
N LYS A 23 -20.78 -10.78 -5.21
CA LYS A 23 -21.59 -9.90 -6.06
C LYS A 23 -21.26 -8.47 -5.68
N PRO A 24 -20.71 -7.67 -6.62
CA PRO A 24 -20.44 -6.26 -6.34
C PRO A 24 -21.73 -5.50 -6.07
N SER A 25 -21.69 -4.53 -5.15
CA SER A 25 -22.80 -3.62 -4.92
C SER A 25 -23.03 -2.71 -6.13
N PRO A 26 -24.23 -2.10 -6.26
CA PRO A 26 -24.47 -1.10 -7.32
C PRO A 26 -23.46 0.06 -7.29
N GLU A 27 -23.07 0.52 -6.10
CA GLU A 27 -22.07 1.58 -5.97
C GLU A 27 -20.68 1.12 -6.45
N ASN A 28 -20.30 -0.12 -6.15
CA ASN A 28 -19.02 -0.67 -6.63
C ASN A 28 -19.02 -0.78 -8.16
N LEU A 29 -20.14 -1.19 -8.77
CA LEU A 29 -20.29 -1.23 -10.23
C LEU A 29 -20.19 0.17 -10.85
N ALA A 30 -20.90 1.15 -10.27
CA ALA A 30 -20.84 2.54 -10.71
C ALA A 30 -19.43 3.14 -10.60
N ASN A 31 -18.70 2.83 -9.51
CA ASN A 31 -17.32 3.26 -9.37
C ASN A 31 -16.37 2.61 -10.38
N ARG A 32 -16.59 1.35 -10.74
CA ARG A 32 -15.81 0.68 -11.80
C ARG A 32 -16.05 1.30 -13.16
N GLU A 33 -17.31 1.56 -13.50
CA GLU A 33 -17.69 2.23 -14.74
C GLU A 33 -17.09 3.63 -14.81
N TRP A 34 -17.24 4.40 -13.74
CA TRP A 34 -16.61 5.72 -13.63
C TRP A 34 -15.09 5.62 -13.86
N PHE A 35 -14.39 4.67 -13.22
CA PHE A 35 -12.94 4.52 -13.35
C PHE A 35 -12.51 4.15 -14.78
N GLN A 36 -13.32 3.37 -15.51
CA GLN A 36 -13.05 3.06 -16.93
C GLN A 36 -13.10 4.31 -17.82
N GLN A 37 -13.88 5.31 -17.42
CA GLN A 37 -14.03 6.58 -18.15
C GLN A 37 -12.99 7.62 -17.69
N ALA A 38 -12.62 7.62 -16.44
CA ALA A 38 -11.63 8.50 -15.83
C ALA A 38 -10.21 8.10 -16.25
N ARG A 39 -9.78 8.56 -17.41
CA ARG A 39 -8.54 8.14 -18.07
C ARG A 39 -7.30 8.90 -17.62
N PHE A 40 -7.44 9.94 -16.82
CA PHE A 40 -6.35 10.82 -16.44
C PHE A 40 -6.39 11.07 -14.92
N GLY A 41 -5.31 10.70 -14.24
CA GLY A 41 -5.15 10.86 -12.80
C GLY A 41 -3.71 11.12 -12.42
N MET A 42 -3.49 11.61 -11.20
CA MET A 42 -2.18 11.84 -10.61
C MET A 42 -1.79 10.66 -9.72
N PHE A 43 -0.61 10.09 -9.93
CA PHE A 43 -0.06 9.12 -9.00
C PHE A 43 1.10 9.77 -8.23
N ILE A 44 1.02 9.79 -6.90
CA ILE A 44 1.99 10.46 -6.03
C ILE A 44 2.83 9.41 -5.30
N HIS A 45 4.09 9.25 -5.74
CA HIS A 45 5.11 8.46 -5.06
C HIS A 45 5.92 9.38 -4.13
N TRP A 46 5.57 9.37 -2.86
CA TRP A 46 6.21 10.24 -1.88
C TRP A 46 6.14 9.62 -0.48
N GLY A 47 7.18 9.78 0.29
CA GLY A 47 7.32 9.25 1.63
C GLY A 47 8.72 9.49 2.20
N VAL A 48 9.07 8.81 3.26
CA VAL A 48 10.36 8.97 3.95
C VAL A 48 11.56 8.71 3.03
N SER A 49 11.42 7.85 2.01
CA SER A 49 12.44 7.58 1.00
C SER A 49 12.88 8.84 0.24
N SER A 50 11.98 9.82 0.09
CA SER A 50 12.25 11.08 -0.61
C SER A 50 13.35 11.91 0.06
N THR A 51 13.60 11.70 1.35
CA THR A 51 14.71 12.33 2.09
C THR A 51 16.07 12.00 1.48
N LEU A 52 16.20 10.86 0.82
CA LEU A 52 17.46 10.45 0.17
C LEU A 52 17.57 10.89 -1.30
N GLY A 53 16.49 11.43 -1.90
CA GLY A 53 16.49 11.88 -3.29
C GLY A 53 16.85 10.81 -4.32
N ASN A 54 16.60 9.52 -4.03
CA ASN A 54 17.06 8.40 -4.85
C ASN A 54 15.96 7.36 -5.15
N GLY A 55 14.71 7.84 -5.17
CA GLY A 55 13.52 7.02 -5.45
C GLY A 55 13.08 6.15 -4.28
N GLU A 56 11.88 5.61 -4.39
CA GLU A 56 11.21 4.84 -3.35
C GLU A 56 11.81 3.44 -3.13
N TRP A 57 12.60 2.96 -4.07
CA TRP A 57 13.32 1.67 -3.98
C TRP A 57 14.70 1.77 -3.33
N VAL A 58 15.11 2.95 -2.88
CA VAL A 58 16.46 3.21 -2.38
C VAL A 58 16.90 2.28 -1.26
N MET A 59 15.99 1.92 -0.35
CA MET A 59 16.26 1.00 0.75
C MET A 59 16.75 -0.36 0.23
N ASN A 60 16.04 -0.93 -0.74
CA ASN A 60 16.41 -2.20 -1.35
C ASN A 60 17.66 -2.08 -2.25
N ASN A 61 17.68 -1.07 -3.13
CA ASN A 61 18.72 -0.95 -4.15
C ASN A 61 20.11 -0.68 -3.56
N ARG A 62 20.15 -0.04 -2.39
CA ARG A 62 21.41 0.24 -1.67
C ARG A 62 21.64 -0.68 -0.48
N ASN A 63 20.79 -1.69 -0.27
CA ASN A 63 20.86 -2.63 0.85
C ASN A 63 20.93 -1.92 2.22
N ILE A 64 20.18 -0.82 2.37
CA ILE A 64 20.15 -0.04 3.61
C ILE A 64 19.46 -0.88 4.69
N LYS A 65 20.14 -1.03 5.83
CA LYS A 65 19.59 -1.81 6.96
C LYS A 65 18.40 -1.10 7.58
N VAL A 66 17.43 -1.86 8.06
CA VAL A 66 16.22 -1.33 8.73
C VAL A 66 16.57 -0.28 9.78
N ASN A 67 17.52 -0.60 10.67
CA ASN A 67 17.90 0.29 11.77
C ASN A 67 18.52 1.62 11.31
N ASP A 68 19.15 1.65 10.14
CA ASP A 68 19.69 2.88 9.57
C ASP A 68 18.62 3.64 8.80
N TYR A 69 17.78 2.92 8.05
CA TYR A 69 16.71 3.50 7.25
C TYR A 69 15.64 4.20 8.12
N THR A 70 15.28 3.61 9.25
CA THR A 70 14.28 4.20 10.16
C THR A 70 14.70 5.53 10.75
N ARG A 71 16.00 5.84 10.80
CA ARG A 71 16.50 7.16 11.24
C ARG A 71 16.08 8.31 10.31
N LEU A 72 15.69 8.01 9.06
CA LEU A 72 15.21 9.03 8.12
C LEU A 72 13.96 9.75 8.61
N SER A 73 13.15 9.11 9.47
CA SER A 73 11.98 9.75 10.08
C SER A 73 12.34 11.01 10.88
N ASN A 74 13.54 11.05 11.49
CA ASN A 74 14.01 12.19 12.26
C ASN A 74 14.28 13.43 11.40
N ALA A 75 14.48 13.24 10.09
CA ALA A 75 14.71 14.30 9.11
C ALA A 75 13.50 14.53 8.19
N PHE A 76 12.45 13.75 8.31
CA PHE A 76 11.25 13.89 7.46
C PHE A 76 10.36 15.00 8.00
N TYR A 77 10.55 16.19 7.45
CA TYR A 77 9.82 17.40 7.81
C TYR A 77 9.37 18.17 6.56
N PRO A 78 8.29 17.75 5.90
CA PRO A 78 7.78 18.38 4.68
C PRO A 78 7.03 19.68 4.98
N HIS A 79 7.73 20.74 5.35
CA HIS A 79 7.17 22.01 5.79
C HIS A 79 6.39 22.75 4.69
N ASP A 80 6.78 22.57 3.42
CA ASP A 80 6.12 23.20 2.26
C ASP A 80 4.93 22.38 1.72
N PHE A 81 4.61 21.24 2.35
CA PHE A 81 3.49 20.42 1.89
C PHE A 81 2.17 21.19 2.05
N ASN A 82 1.40 21.26 0.95
CA ASN A 82 0.11 21.89 0.91
C ASN A 82 -0.90 21.02 0.13
N ALA A 83 -1.75 20.31 0.87
CA ALA A 83 -2.73 19.39 0.29
C ALA A 83 -3.70 20.12 -0.66
N ALA A 84 -4.16 21.32 -0.30
CA ALA A 84 -5.08 22.11 -1.13
C ALA A 84 -4.47 22.44 -2.50
N GLN A 85 -3.19 22.85 -2.50
CA GLN A 85 -2.46 23.14 -3.72
C GLN A 85 -2.25 21.91 -4.59
N TRP A 86 -1.90 20.76 -3.99
CA TRP A 86 -1.68 19.50 -4.72
C TRP A 86 -2.97 19.04 -5.42
N VAL A 87 -4.07 19.04 -4.69
CA VAL A 87 -5.38 18.65 -5.24
C VAL A 87 -5.84 19.63 -6.32
N ALA A 88 -5.68 20.94 -6.09
CA ALA A 88 -6.00 21.96 -7.08
C ALA A 88 -5.15 21.81 -8.35
N THR A 89 -3.87 21.48 -8.22
CA THR A 89 -2.98 21.24 -9.37
C THR A 89 -3.48 20.07 -10.21
N ALA A 90 -3.84 18.95 -9.59
CA ALA A 90 -4.41 17.80 -10.29
C ALA A 90 -5.72 18.18 -11.02
N LYS A 91 -6.64 18.84 -10.31
CA LYS A 91 -7.92 19.27 -10.85
C LYS A 91 -7.76 20.24 -12.03
N ASN A 92 -6.90 21.24 -11.90
CA ASN A 92 -6.69 22.26 -12.95
C ASN A 92 -6.00 21.65 -14.18
N ALA A 93 -5.25 20.55 -14.02
CA ALA A 93 -4.69 19.80 -15.15
C ALA A 93 -5.72 18.86 -15.81
N GLY A 94 -6.98 18.83 -15.34
CA GLY A 94 -8.01 17.94 -15.86
C GLY A 94 -7.93 16.50 -15.34
N MET A 95 -7.21 16.26 -14.26
CA MET A 95 -7.15 14.94 -13.62
C MET A 95 -8.39 14.72 -12.76
N GLU A 96 -8.97 13.55 -12.85
CA GLU A 96 -10.22 13.20 -12.18
C GLU A 96 -10.01 12.50 -10.84
N TYR A 97 -8.80 11.96 -10.63
CA TYR A 97 -8.43 11.27 -9.38
C TYR A 97 -6.98 11.45 -9.02
N ILE A 98 -6.69 11.22 -7.75
CA ILE A 98 -5.34 11.11 -7.19
C ILE A 98 -5.17 9.71 -6.60
N THR A 99 -4.07 9.03 -6.93
CA THR A 99 -3.60 7.83 -6.21
C THR A 99 -2.44 8.24 -5.32
N LEU A 100 -2.67 8.22 -4.02
CA LEU A 100 -1.67 8.57 -3.01
C LEU A 100 -1.04 7.30 -2.44
N ILE A 101 0.28 7.24 -2.38
CA ILE A 101 0.97 6.22 -1.60
C ILE A 101 0.73 6.47 -0.12
N THR A 102 -0.03 5.58 0.51
CA THR A 102 -0.22 5.57 1.96
C THR A 102 0.92 4.83 2.65
N ARG A 103 1.43 3.77 2.01
CA ARG A 103 2.55 2.97 2.50
C ARG A 103 3.23 2.28 1.33
N HIS A 104 4.54 2.48 1.18
CA HIS A 104 5.37 1.80 0.18
C HIS A 104 6.08 0.57 0.78
N HIS A 105 6.95 -0.06 0.03
CA HIS A 105 7.69 -1.28 0.42
C HIS A 105 8.58 -1.09 1.65
N ASP A 106 9.01 0.14 1.93
CA ASP A 106 9.80 0.49 3.13
C ASP A 106 8.99 0.46 4.43
N GLY A 107 7.68 0.22 4.34
CA GLY A 107 6.79 0.05 5.48
C GLY A 107 6.41 1.34 6.20
N PHE A 108 6.86 2.52 5.72
CA PHE A 108 6.52 3.80 6.34
C PHE A 108 5.07 4.19 6.07
N SER A 109 4.31 4.45 7.13
CA SER A 109 2.90 4.82 7.03
C SER A 109 2.73 6.34 6.99
N MET A 110 2.10 6.87 5.93
CA MET A 110 1.88 8.30 5.71
C MET A 110 0.64 8.84 6.45
N TRP A 111 0.04 8.04 7.33
CA TRP A 111 -1.13 8.38 8.17
C TRP A 111 -0.91 7.99 9.62
N ASP A 112 -1.82 8.42 10.49
CA ASP A 112 -1.80 8.14 11.93
C ASP A 112 -2.31 6.73 12.27
N THR A 113 -1.70 5.70 11.67
CA THR A 113 -2.06 4.31 11.97
C THR A 113 -1.84 3.96 13.43
N GLN A 114 -2.73 3.15 13.99
CA GLN A 114 -2.58 2.57 15.33
C GLN A 114 -1.83 1.22 15.30
N GLN A 115 -1.43 0.76 14.12
CA GLN A 115 -0.83 -0.55 13.92
C GLN A 115 0.70 -0.52 13.88
N SER A 116 1.31 0.67 13.78
CA SER A 116 2.76 0.82 13.66
C SER A 116 3.23 2.17 14.20
N ASP A 117 4.37 2.17 14.89
CA ASP A 117 5.07 3.40 15.27
C ASP A 117 5.94 3.98 14.13
N TRP A 118 6.15 3.21 13.06
CA TRP A 118 6.84 3.64 11.85
C TRP A 118 5.86 4.41 10.95
N LYS A 119 5.56 5.65 11.37
CA LYS A 119 4.52 6.50 10.77
C LYS A 119 4.87 7.99 10.82
N ILE A 120 4.23 8.74 9.94
CA ILE A 120 4.49 10.17 9.77
C ILE A 120 4.18 11.01 11.01
N THR A 121 3.18 10.66 11.79
CA THR A 121 2.83 11.41 13.02
C THR A 121 3.88 11.28 14.12
N ASN A 122 4.80 10.31 14.01
CA ASN A 122 5.97 10.16 14.88
C ASN A 122 7.24 10.84 14.31
N THR A 123 7.13 11.62 13.23
CA THR A 123 8.22 12.44 12.69
C THR A 123 8.14 13.87 13.23
N PRO A 124 9.16 14.72 13.02
CA PRO A 124 9.08 16.15 13.35
C PRO A 124 7.91 16.88 12.68
N TYR A 125 7.39 16.38 11.57
CA TYR A 125 6.20 16.94 10.92
C TYR A 125 4.93 16.73 11.76
N GLY A 126 4.75 15.59 12.39
CA GLY A 126 3.72 15.30 13.37
C GLY A 126 2.27 15.35 12.86
N LYS A 127 2.04 15.38 11.55
CA LYS A 127 0.68 15.52 10.98
C LYS A 127 0.38 14.37 10.01
N ASP A 128 -0.90 14.00 9.93
CA ASP A 128 -1.41 12.99 9.03
C ASP A 128 -1.62 13.57 7.61
N ILE A 129 -0.79 13.17 6.67
CA ILE A 129 -0.83 13.64 5.28
C ILE A 129 -1.99 13.00 4.53
N VAL A 130 -2.27 11.73 4.79
CA VAL A 130 -3.39 11.03 4.14
C VAL A 130 -4.70 11.71 4.49
N LYS A 131 -4.88 12.13 5.75
CA LYS A 131 -6.05 12.88 6.19
C LYS A 131 -6.18 14.21 5.45
N GLN A 132 -5.09 14.98 5.38
CA GLN A 132 -5.09 16.29 4.72
C GLN A 132 -5.45 16.19 3.23
N ILE A 133 -4.89 15.21 2.51
CA ILE A 133 -5.23 14.98 1.09
C ILE A 133 -6.67 14.49 0.93
N ALA A 134 -7.13 13.58 1.80
CA ALA A 134 -8.50 13.06 1.74
C ALA A 134 -9.54 14.16 1.92
N GLU A 135 -9.36 15.04 2.91
CA GLU A 135 -10.22 16.18 3.17
C GLU A 135 -10.26 17.15 1.96
N GLU A 136 -9.10 17.46 1.37
CA GLU A 136 -9.04 18.34 0.21
C GLU A 136 -9.58 17.69 -1.07
N CYS A 137 -9.37 16.39 -1.28
CA CYS A 137 -9.98 15.66 -2.39
C CYS A 137 -11.51 15.70 -2.32
N GLN A 138 -12.08 15.48 -1.12
CA GLN A 138 -13.52 15.56 -0.90
C GLN A 138 -14.05 16.99 -1.15
N LYS A 139 -13.38 18.00 -0.62
CA LYS A 139 -13.75 19.42 -0.77
C LYS A 139 -13.72 19.89 -2.22
N GLN A 140 -12.72 19.46 -3.00
CA GLN A 140 -12.52 19.91 -4.38
C GLN A 140 -13.17 19.00 -5.43
N GLY A 141 -13.78 17.87 -5.01
CA GLY A 141 -14.47 16.93 -5.89
C GLY A 141 -13.54 16.07 -6.75
N VAL A 142 -12.30 15.80 -6.28
CA VAL A 142 -11.34 14.89 -6.91
C VAL A 142 -11.43 13.55 -6.20
N LYS A 143 -11.55 12.43 -6.93
CA LYS A 143 -11.62 11.12 -6.30
C LYS A 143 -10.25 10.66 -5.80
N LEU A 144 -10.24 9.98 -4.65
CA LEU A 144 -9.02 9.51 -4.00
C LEU A 144 -8.92 8.00 -4.06
N PHE A 145 -7.77 7.52 -4.54
CA PHE A 145 -7.30 6.14 -4.41
C PHE A 145 -6.13 6.09 -3.45
N PHE A 146 -6.01 4.99 -2.74
CA PHE A 146 -4.81 4.70 -1.95
C PHE A 146 -3.99 3.61 -2.63
N TYR A 147 -2.69 3.84 -2.74
CA TYR A 147 -1.73 2.75 -2.95
C TYR A 147 -1.30 2.21 -1.59
N TYR A 148 -1.41 0.90 -1.44
CA TYR A 148 -0.95 0.20 -0.25
C TYR A 148 -0.08 -0.99 -0.66
N SER A 149 1.19 -0.97 -0.27
CA SER A 149 2.12 -2.05 -0.59
C SER A 149 1.80 -3.33 0.17
N LEU A 150 1.65 -4.44 -0.57
CA LEU A 150 1.58 -5.78 0.01
C LEU A 150 2.96 -6.29 0.44
N LEU A 151 4.03 -5.71 -0.10
CA LEU A 151 5.41 -6.03 0.16
C LEU A 151 5.95 -5.14 1.28
N ASP A 152 6.76 -5.69 2.17
CA ASP A 152 7.28 -4.98 3.33
C ASP A 152 8.74 -5.31 3.62
N TRP A 153 9.60 -4.30 3.54
CA TRP A 153 11.02 -4.44 3.87
C TRP A 153 11.34 -4.12 5.32
N TYR A 154 10.40 -3.56 6.07
CA TYR A 154 10.59 -3.12 7.45
C TYR A 154 10.16 -4.19 8.47
N ARG A 155 8.97 -4.76 8.31
CA ARG A 155 8.39 -5.64 9.32
C ARG A 155 9.06 -7.01 9.37
N SER A 156 9.40 -7.47 10.58
CA SER A 156 10.01 -8.78 10.81
C SER A 156 9.09 -9.95 10.50
N ASP A 157 7.77 -9.78 10.63
CA ASP A 157 6.79 -10.83 10.38
C ASP A 157 6.43 -11.01 8.89
N TYR A 158 6.84 -10.08 8.00
CA TYR A 158 6.67 -10.26 6.56
C TYR A 158 7.55 -11.39 6.03
N GLN A 159 6.97 -12.22 5.14
CA GLN A 159 7.63 -13.39 4.55
C GLN A 159 8.66 -12.98 3.48
N TYR A 160 9.78 -12.44 3.90
CA TYR A 160 10.84 -11.94 3.00
C TYR A 160 11.74 -13.07 2.45
N GLU A 161 11.77 -14.24 3.08
CA GLU A 161 12.64 -15.37 2.72
C GLU A 161 12.34 -15.88 1.31
N THR A 162 11.08 -15.87 0.92
CA THR A 162 10.62 -16.29 -0.41
C THR A 162 10.58 -15.13 -1.42
N GLY A 163 10.67 -13.89 -0.95
CA GLY A 163 10.66 -12.68 -1.78
C GLY A 163 11.94 -12.50 -2.59
N LYS A 164 11.86 -11.70 -3.66
CA LYS A 164 13.02 -11.33 -4.48
C LYS A 164 13.72 -10.05 -3.99
N THR A 165 13.07 -9.26 -3.15
CA THR A 165 13.52 -7.94 -2.71
C THR A 165 13.59 -7.84 -1.18
N GLY A 166 14.28 -6.81 -0.67
CA GLY A 166 14.38 -6.56 0.77
C GLY A 166 15.32 -7.49 1.53
N LYS A 167 16.02 -8.41 0.87
CA LYS A 167 16.95 -9.34 1.54
C LYS A 167 18.15 -8.64 2.15
N GLY A 168 18.57 -7.54 1.57
CA GLY A 168 19.69 -6.73 2.06
C GLY A 168 19.39 -5.86 3.29
N THR A 169 18.14 -5.80 3.75
CA THR A 169 17.69 -4.89 4.83
C THR A 169 18.07 -5.32 6.23
N GLY A 170 18.67 -6.51 6.38
CA GLY A 170 19.28 -6.97 7.65
C GLY A 170 18.29 -7.56 8.65
N ARG A 171 17.12 -7.97 8.20
CA ARG A 171 16.19 -8.75 9.02
C ARG A 171 16.73 -10.16 9.21
N THR A 172 16.62 -10.67 10.43
CA THR A 172 17.12 -12.00 10.84
C THR A 172 16.05 -12.86 11.49
N GLU A 173 14.93 -12.26 11.86
CA GLU A 173 13.81 -12.93 12.50
C GLU A 173 13.07 -13.81 11.51
N LYS A 174 12.58 -14.95 11.99
CA LYS A 174 11.71 -15.81 11.21
C LYS A 174 10.37 -15.09 10.97
N SER A 175 9.93 -15.05 9.72
CA SER A 175 8.65 -14.45 9.35
C SER A 175 7.44 -15.13 10.00
N ASN A 176 6.37 -14.37 10.17
CA ASN A 176 5.06 -14.85 10.65
C ASN A 176 3.96 -14.30 9.74
N TRP A 177 3.71 -15.00 8.65
CA TRP A 177 2.76 -14.56 7.63
C TRP A 177 1.33 -14.29 8.15
N PRO A 178 0.73 -15.14 9.02
CA PRO A 178 -0.57 -14.84 9.61
C PRO A 178 -0.59 -13.52 10.40
N SER A 179 0.48 -13.21 11.16
CA SER A 179 0.61 -11.93 11.87
C SER A 179 0.65 -10.75 10.89
N TYR A 180 1.45 -10.85 9.83
CA TYR A 180 1.53 -9.83 8.81
C TYR A 180 0.18 -9.58 8.12
N ILE A 181 -0.56 -10.62 7.77
CA ILE A 181 -1.89 -10.51 7.17
C ILE A 181 -2.88 -9.80 8.11
N ASN A 182 -2.85 -10.09 9.40
CA ASN A 182 -3.71 -9.41 10.37
C ASN A 182 -3.35 -7.92 10.50
N PHE A 183 -2.07 -7.59 10.54
CA PHE A 183 -1.59 -6.21 10.50
C PHE A 183 -2.07 -5.48 9.25
N MET A 184 -1.88 -6.07 8.07
CA MET A 184 -2.30 -5.49 6.80
C MET A 184 -3.82 -5.24 6.76
N LYS A 185 -4.63 -6.22 7.21
CA LYS A 185 -6.08 -6.07 7.30
C LYS A 185 -6.48 -4.92 8.23
N ALA A 186 -5.83 -4.78 9.38
CA ALA A 186 -6.11 -3.71 10.33
C ALA A 186 -5.78 -2.33 9.73
N GLN A 187 -4.62 -2.17 9.08
CA GLN A 187 -4.25 -0.94 8.40
C GLN A 187 -5.19 -0.59 7.23
N LEU A 188 -5.58 -1.57 6.42
CA LEU A 188 -6.55 -1.36 5.33
C LEU A 188 -7.93 -0.98 5.88
N THR A 189 -8.32 -1.55 7.02
CA THR A 189 -9.57 -1.17 7.69
C THR A 189 -9.53 0.32 8.12
N GLU A 190 -8.44 0.77 8.73
CA GLU A 190 -8.25 2.19 9.06
C GLU A 190 -8.42 3.08 7.82
N LEU A 191 -7.67 2.78 6.75
CA LEU A 191 -7.68 3.57 5.52
C LEU A 191 -9.06 3.62 4.86
N LEU A 192 -9.82 2.52 4.86
CA LEU A 192 -11.11 2.42 4.20
C LEU A 192 -12.28 2.96 5.04
N THR A 193 -12.09 3.17 6.35
CA THR A 193 -13.18 3.58 7.26
C THR A 193 -13.00 4.94 7.90
N GLN A 194 -11.78 5.49 7.94
CA GLN A 194 -11.47 6.70 8.70
C GLN A 194 -11.16 7.94 7.83
N TYR A 195 -11.00 7.77 6.52
CA TYR A 195 -10.54 8.82 5.60
C TYR A 195 -11.59 9.27 4.59
N GLY A 196 -12.86 8.99 4.87
CA GLY A 196 -13.97 9.34 3.99
C GLY A 196 -14.09 8.42 2.77
N PRO A 197 -14.76 8.89 1.69
CA PRO A 197 -14.95 8.08 0.50
C PRO A 197 -13.64 7.78 -0.22
N VAL A 198 -13.28 6.50 -0.30
CA VAL A 198 -12.12 6.00 -1.05
C VAL A 198 -12.63 5.33 -2.32
N ALA A 199 -12.15 5.78 -3.48
CA ALA A 199 -12.61 5.26 -4.78
C ALA A 199 -12.04 3.88 -5.09
N GLY A 200 -10.90 3.53 -4.51
CA GLY A 200 -10.28 2.20 -4.64
C GLY A 200 -8.92 2.09 -3.97
N ILE A 201 -8.41 0.87 -3.95
CA ILE A 201 -7.05 0.52 -3.51
C ILE A 201 -6.26 0.05 -4.73
N TRP A 202 -5.06 0.61 -4.83
CA TRP A 202 -4.08 0.20 -5.83
C TRP A 202 -3.05 -0.74 -5.23
#